data_abc2a4d83fe06ff4e620ce08d43420ba
#
_entry.id   abc2a4d83fe06ff4e620ce08d43420ba
#
_cell.length_a   1.000
_cell.length_b   1.000
_cell.length_c   1.000
_cell.angle_alpha   90.00
_cell.angle_beta   90.00
_cell.angle_gamma   90.00
#
_symmetry.space_group_name_H-M   'P 1'
#
loop_
_entity.id
_entity.type
_entity.pdbx_description
1 polymer ?
#
loop_
_entity_poly.entity_id
_entity_poly.type
_entity_poly.pdbx_seq_one_letter_code
_entity_poly.pdbx_strand_id
1 'polypeptide(L)'
;VKLEDGVLHTFPLAGTRPRGATPEEDRALEEALLSDEKELSEHNMLVDLGRNDIGKISRFGTVRVEKYLSIERFSHVMHIGSTVRGELVEGKDAVDAIDAILPAGTLSGAPKLRAAEIIDQLEDNKRGVYGGAIGYLDFTGNLDTCIAIRLAFAKNGKVFIRSGAGIVADSVPEKEYQECINKAQAVVRALELAQKERDLRSCSSTTMTVFPTTCINWWGA
;
A
#
# COMPACT_ATOMS: atom_id res chain seq x y z
N VAL A 1 -4.70 -2.39 8.40
CA VAL A 1 -5.18 -3.43 9.34
C VAL A 1 -6.47 -2.97 9.97
N LYS A 2 -7.39 -3.90 10.14
CA LYS A 2 -8.63 -3.71 10.88
C LYS A 2 -8.64 -4.68 12.07
N LEU A 3 -9.01 -4.19 13.24
CA LEU A 3 -9.32 -4.98 14.43
C LEU A 3 -10.76 -4.66 14.83
N GLU A 4 -11.60 -5.66 14.88
CA GLU A 4 -13.01 -5.53 15.24
C GLU A 4 -13.42 -6.72 16.09
N ASP A 5 -13.88 -6.45 17.31
CA ASP A 5 -14.33 -7.46 18.27
C ASP A 5 -13.30 -8.59 18.48
N GLY A 6 -12.02 -8.25 18.58
CA GLY A 6 -10.93 -9.19 18.77
C GLY A 6 -10.50 -9.95 17.50
N VAL A 7 -11.05 -9.60 16.33
CA VAL A 7 -10.70 -10.22 15.05
C VAL A 7 -9.85 -9.25 14.22
N LEU A 8 -8.67 -9.72 13.85
CA LEU A 8 -7.73 -9.01 13.00
C LEU A 8 -7.99 -9.33 11.53
N HIS A 9 -7.93 -8.29 10.69
CA HIS A 9 -7.94 -8.44 9.23
C HIS A 9 -6.84 -7.61 8.59
N THR A 10 -6.23 -8.16 7.55
CA THR A 10 -5.39 -7.41 6.61
C THR A 10 -5.86 -7.71 5.18
N PHE A 11 -5.70 -6.73 4.30
CA PHE A 11 -6.28 -6.72 2.96
C PHE A 11 -5.18 -6.53 1.90
N PRO A 12 -4.39 -7.57 1.59
CA PRO A 12 -3.42 -7.49 0.51
C PRO A 12 -4.11 -7.14 -0.82
N LEU A 13 -3.58 -6.10 -1.48
CA LEU A 13 -4.00 -5.66 -2.81
C LEU A 13 -2.77 -5.56 -3.70
N ALA A 14 -2.80 -6.22 -4.86
CA ALA A 14 -1.76 -6.14 -5.87
C ALA A 14 -2.37 -6.26 -7.27
N GLY A 15 -1.56 -5.98 -8.27
CA GLY A 15 -2.03 -5.97 -9.65
C GLY A 15 -3.00 -4.82 -9.93
N THR A 16 -2.89 -4.23 -11.10
CA THR A 16 -3.77 -3.13 -11.49
C THR A 16 -4.09 -3.24 -12.97
N ARG A 17 -5.38 -3.17 -13.30
CA ARG A 17 -5.85 -2.95 -14.67
C ARG A 17 -6.88 -1.82 -14.66
N PRO A 18 -6.98 -1.04 -15.75
CA PRO A 18 -8.08 -0.08 -15.90
C PRO A 18 -9.41 -0.81 -15.99
N ARG A 19 -10.51 -0.08 -15.78
CA ARG A 19 -11.86 -0.58 -16.06
C ARG A 19 -12.08 -0.57 -17.57
N GLY A 20 -12.76 -1.61 -18.07
CA GLY A 20 -13.21 -1.66 -19.46
C GLY A 20 -14.35 -0.67 -19.73
N ALA A 21 -14.47 -0.22 -20.97
CA ALA A 21 -15.58 0.64 -21.38
C ALA A 21 -16.89 -0.15 -21.54
N THR A 22 -16.78 -1.47 -21.75
CA THR A 22 -17.92 -2.40 -21.83
C THR A 22 -17.74 -3.55 -20.82
N PRO A 23 -18.83 -4.26 -20.46
CA PRO A 23 -18.75 -5.43 -19.59
C PRO A 23 -17.87 -6.56 -20.16
N GLU A 24 -17.78 -6.67 -21.47
CA GLU A 24 -16.94 -7.66 -22.17
C GLU A 24 -15.47 -7.32 -22.05
N GLU A 25 -15.11 -6.04 -22.26
CA GLU A 25 -13.75 -5.54 -22.06
C GLU A 25 -13.32 -5.66 -20.59
N ASP A 26 -14.21 -5.35 -19.67
CA ASP A 26 -13.95 -5.47 -18.23
C ASP A 26 -13.61 -6.91 -17.85
N ARG A 27 -14.34 -7.90 -18.38
CA ARG A 27 -14.06 -9.33 -18.19
C ARG A 27 -12.72 -9.77 -18.80
N ALA A 28 -12.42 -9.32 -20.02
CA ALA A 28 -11.16 -9.64 -20.66
C ALA A 28 -9.95 -9.09 -19.88
N LEU A 29 -10.07 -7.88 -19.33
CA LEU A 29 -9.03 -7.28 -18.47
C LEU A 29 -8.88 -8.02 -17.13
N GLU A 30 -9.98 -8.50 -16.54
CA GLU A 30 -9.97 -9.36 -15.36
C GLU A 30 -9.27 -10.69 -15.61
N GLU A 31 -9.60 -11.39 -16.70
CA GLU A 31 -8.97 -12.64 -17.08
C GLU A 31 -7.47 -12.45 -17.34
N ALA A 32 -7.10 -11.37 -18.02
CA ALA A 32 -5.71 -11.01 -18.26
C ALA A 32 -4.95 -10.73 -16.95
N LEU A 33 -5.60 -10.08 -15.97
CA LEU A 33 -5.00 -9.81 -14.67
C LEU A 33 -4.80 -11.10 -13.85
N LEU A 34 -5.79 -11.99 -13.84
CA LEU A 34 -5.74 -13.27 -13.13
C LEU A 34 -4.84 -14.31 -13.78
N SER A 35 -4.39 -14.10 -15.03
CA SER A 35 -3.43 -14.95 -15.72
C SER A 35 -2.00 -14.39 -15.77
N ASP A 36 -1.78 -13.20 -15.20
CA ASP A 36 -0.47 -12.58 -15.14
C ASP A 36 0.37 -13.17 -13.99
N GLU A 37 1.33 -14.03 -14.33
CA GLU A 37 2.17 -14.74 -13.35
C GLU A 37 2.96 -13.80 -12.44
N LYS A 38 3.43 -12.66 -12.96
CA LYS A 38 4.15 -11.65 -12.16
C LYS A 38 3.22 -11.04 -11.10
N GLU A 39 2.03 -10.61 -11.51
CA GLU A 39 1.05 -10.00 -10.59
C GLU A 39 0.57 -11.00 -9.53
N LEU A 40 0.35 -12.26 -9.93
CA LEU A 40 -0.02 -13.33 -9.01
C LEU A 40 1.10 -13.64 -8.00
N SER A 41 2.35 -13.67 -8.45
CA SER A 41 3.51 -13.91 -7.57
C SER A 41 3.69 -12.79 -6.55
N GLU A 42 3.57 -11.53 -6.98
CA GLU A 42 3.60 -10.37 -6.09
C GLU A 42 2.46 -10.41 -5.08
N HIS A 43 1.24 -10.71 -5.54
CA HIS A 43 0.08 -10.81 -4.66
C HIS A 43 0.25 -11.92 -3.60
N ASN A 44 0.72 -13.11 -4.00
CA ASN A 44 0.98 -14.22 -3.08
C ASN A 44 2.00 -13.84 -2.01
N MET A 45 3.06 -13.15 -2.39
CA MET A 45 4.04 -12.61 -1.44
C MET A 45 3.38 -11.66 -0.42
N LEU A 46 2.50 -10.77 -0.86
CA LEU A 46 1.79 -9.85 0.05
C LEU A 46 0.82 -10.58 0.98
N VAL A 47 0.16 -11.63 0.50
CA VAL A 47 -0.70 -12.51 1.33
C VAL A 47 0.14 -13.19 2.41
N ASP A 48 1.29 -13.74 2.06
CA ASP A 48 2.19 -14.39 3.03
C ASP A 48 2.77 -13.39 4.04
N LEU A 49 3.16 -12.20 3.62
CA LEU A 49 3.55 -11.12 4.52
C LEU A 49 2.43 -10.76 5.49
N GLY A 50 1.20 -10.62 4.99
CA GLY A 50 0.02 -10.35 5.83
C GLY A 50 -0.24 -11.45 6.85
N ARG A 51 -0.13 -12.72 6.45
CA ARG A 51 -0.25 -13.88 7.35
C ARG A 51 0.82 -13.87 8.44
N ASN A 52 2.07 -13.58 8.06
CA ASN A 52 3.19 -13.50 9.00
C ASN A 52 3.02 -12.34 9.98
N ASP A 53 2.57 -11.19 9.51
CA ASP A 53 2.43 -9.98 10.33
C ASP A 53 1.36 -10.15 11.40
N ILE A 54 0.12 -10.51 11.02
CA ILE A 54 -0.92 -10.74 12.02
C ILE A 54 -0.69 -12.02 12.83
N GLY A 55 0.07 -12.97 12.30
CA GLY A 55 0.43 -14.21 13.00
C GLY A 55 1.21 -13.99 14.29
N LYS A 56 1.97 -12.89 14.39
CA LYS A 56 2.73 -12.53 15.58
C LYS A 56 1.85 -12.23 16.81
N ILE A 57 0.63 -11.81 16.58
CA ILE A 57 -0.32 -11.34 17.59
C ILE A 57 -1.65 -12.11 17.57
N SER A 58 -1.78 -13.11 16.71
CA SER A 58 -2.97 -13.96 16.62
C SER A 58 -2.83 -15.22 17.43
N ARG A 59 -3.95 -15.73 17.94
CA ARG A 59 -4.00 -17.06 18.57
C ARG A 59 -3.52 -18.12 17.58
N PHE A 60 -2.73 -19.05 18.06
CA PHE A 60 -2.20 -20.13 17.23
C PHE A 60 -3.33 -20.90 16.53
N GLY A 61 -3.15 -21.16 15.23
CA GLY A 61 -4.12 -21.89 14.39
C GLY A 61 -5.33 -21.06 13.91
N THR A 62 -5.42 -19.76 14.25
CA THR A 62 -6.57 -18.92 13.83
C THR A 62 -6.30 -18.10 12.57
N VAL A 63 -5.02 -17.97 12.14
CA VAL A 63 -4.67 -17.24 10.93
C VAL A 63 -5.08 -18.03 9.70
N ARG A 64 -5.92 -17.43 8.87
CA ARG A 64 -6.43 -18.03 7.63
C ARG A 64 -6.67 -16.99 6.56
N VAL A 65 -6.63 -17.40 5.31
CA VAL A 65 -7.08 -16.61 4.17
C VAL A 65 -8.57 -16.85 3.97
N GLU A 66 -9.39 -15.84 4.21
CA GLU A 66 -10.86 -15.94 4.04
C GLU A 66 -11.29 -15.71 2.59
N LYS A 67 -10.64 -14.77 1.93
CA LYS A 67 -10.87 -14.42 0.53
C LYS A 67 -9.53 -14.43 -0.19
N TYR A 68 -9.44 -15.09 -1.32
CA TYR A 68 -8.19 -15.27 -2.03
C TYR A 68 -8.35 -14.99 -3.53
N LEU A 69 -7.44 -14.18 -4.09
CA LEU A 69 -7.37 -13.81 -5.50
C LEU A 69 -8.70 -13.30 -6.08
N SER A 70 -9.43 -12.49 -5.33
CA SER A 70 -10.68 -11.89 -5.82
C SER A 70 -10.41 -10.59 -6.54
N ILE A 71 -11.22 -10.29 -7.54
CA ILE A 71 -11.17 -9.00 -8.22
C ILE A 71 -11.97 -7.97 -7.46
N GLU A 72 -11.28 -6.94 -6.99
CA GLU A 72 -11.84 -5.74 -6.38
C GLU A 72 -11.98 -4.64 -7.44
N ARG A 73 -13.24 -4.27 -7.75
CA ARG A 73 -13.55 -3.27 -8.76
C ARG A 73 -13.79 -1.91 -8.12
N PHE A 74 -13.02 -0.93 -8.58
CA PHE A 74 -13.18 0.48 -8.22
C PHE A 74 -13.72 1.27 -9.43
N SER A 75 -13.90 2.56 -9.26
CA SER A 75 -14.48 3.41 -10.32
C SER A 75 -13.65 3.44 -11.61
N HIS A 76 -12.31 3.40 -11.50
CA HIS A 76 -11.41 3.56 -12.64
C HIS A 76 -10.42 2.42 -12.83
N VAL A 77 -10.28 1.56 -11.83
CA VAL A 77 -9.32 0.44 -11.83
C VAL A 77 -9.92 -0.79 -11.18
N MET A 78 -9.32 -1.96 -11.44
CA MET A 78 -9.52 -3.19 -10.71
C MET A 78 -8.21 -3.72 -10.18
N HIS A 79 -8.24 -4.41 -9.04
CA HIS A 79 -7.10 -5.02 -8.40
C HIS A 79 -7.38 -6.47 -8.01
N ILE A 80 -6.34 -7.26 -7.83
CA ILE A 80 -6.42 -8.56 -7.14
C ILE A 80 -6.41 -8.28 -5.64
N GLY A 81 -7.41 -8.75 -4.92
CA GLY A 81 -7.55 -8.61 -3.48
C GLY A 81 -7.65 -9.94 -2.76
N SER A 82 -7.09 -9.99 -1.55
CA SER A 82 -7.28 -11.09 -0.61
C SER A 82 -7.59 -10.55 0.78
N THR A 83 -8.18 -11.38 1.62
CA THR A 83 -8.42 -11.06 3.03
C THR A 83 -7.77 -12.12 3.89
N VAL A 84 -6.88 -11.69 4.77
CA VAL A 84 -6.28 -12.56 5.79
C VAL A 84 -6.87 -12.19 7.14
N ARG A 85 -7.30 -13.21 7.89
CA ARG A 85 -7.93 -13.08 9.21
C ARG A 85 -7.10 -13.79 10.27
N GLY A 86 -7.12 -13.25 11.50
CA GLY A 86 -6.62 -13.89 12.70
C GLY A 86 -7.43 -13.45 13.92
N GLU A 87 -7.38 -14.20 15.00
CA GLU A 87 -8.00 -13.80 16.27
C GLU A 87 -6.93 -13.32 17.23
N LEU A 88 -7.12 -12.12 17.78
CA LEU A 88 -6.15 -11.48 18.67
C LEU A 88 -5.88 -12.37 19.88
N VAL A 89 -4.59 -12.54 20.23
CA VAL A 89 -4.20 -13.26 21.43
C VAL A 89 -4.53 -12.45 22.67
N GLU A 90 -4.88 -13.10 23.76
CA GLU A 90 -5.17 -12.46 25.05
C GLU A 90 -3.99 -11.60 25.51
N GLY A 91 -4.28 -10.41 26.04
CA GLY A 91 -3.28 -9.45 26.53
C GLY A 91 -2.66 -8.56 25.45
N LYS A 92 -3.09 -8.68 24.20
CA LYS A 92 -2.73 -7.80 23.10
C LYS A 92 -3.86 -6.83 22.78
N ASP A 93 -3.52 -5.68 22.21
CA ASP A 93 -4.46 -4.61 21.88
C ASP A 93 -4.28 -4.08 20.45
N ALA A 94 -5.00 -3.01 20.13
CA ALA A 94 -4.95 -2.38 18.82
C ALA A 94 -3.60 -1.71 18.51
N VAL A 95 -2.85 -1.28 19.53
CA VAL A 95 -1.51 -0.69 19.34
C VAL A 95 -0.52 -1.80 18.98
N ASP A 96 -0.60 -2.96 19.65
CA ASP A 96 0.16 -4.15 19.29
C ASP A 96 -0.12 -4.59 17.85
N ALA A 97 -1.38 -4.44 17.38
CA ALA A 97 -1.75 -4.77 16.00
C ALA A 97 -1.06 -3.85 14.99
N ILE A 98 -0.94 -2.55 15.27
CA ILE A 98 -0.20 -1.61 14.42
C ILE A 98 1.29 -1.96 14.43
N ASP A 99 1.88 -2.20 15.60
CA ASP A 99 3.30 -2.52 15.76
C ASP A 99 3.70 -3.81 15.02
N ALA A 100 2.86 -4.83 15.06
CA ALA A 100 3.11 -6.10 14.39
C ALA A 100 3.16 -5.99 12.86
N ILE A 101 2.40 -5.05 12.28
CA ILE A 101 2.24 -4.91 10.83
C ILE A 101 3.23 -3.91 10.23
N LEU A 102 3.54 -2.83 10.96
CA LEU A 102 4.45 -1.81 10.43
C LEU A 102 5.93 -2.22 10.50
N PRO A 103 6.72 -1.82 9.49
CA PRO A 103 6.31 -1.24 8.21
C PRO A 103 5.51 -2.27 7.37
N ALA A 104 4.48 -1.78 6.68
CA ALA A 104 3.64 -2.64 5.86
C ALA A 104 4.44 -3.34 4.75
N GLY A 105 4.12 -4.60 4.47
CA GLY A 105 4.80 -5.41 3.45
C GLY A 105 4.84 -4.76 2.08
N THR A 106 3.76 -4.13 1.67
CA THR A 106 3.63 -3.37 0.41
C THR A 106 4.70 -2.28 0.23
N LEU A 107 5.23 -1.73 1.33
CA LEU A 107 6.22 -0.64 1.32
C LEU A 107 7.58 -1.04 1.88
N SER A 108 7.78 -2.30 2.16
CA SER A 108 9.06 -2.86 2.61
C SER A 108 9.53 -3.94 1.64
N GLY A 109 9.21 -5.20 1.89
CA GLY A 109 9.57 -6.33 1.05
C GLY A 109 9.72 -7.61 1.85
N ALA A 110 10.17 -8.68 1.20
CA ALA A 110 10.40 -9.97 1.81
C ALA A 110 11.85 -10.44 1.56
N PRO A 111 12.58 -10.86 2.62
CA PRO A 111 12.25 -10.81 4.05
C PRO A 111 12.20 -9.37 4.59
N LYS A 112 11.21 -9.06 5.41
CA LYS A 112 10.88 -7.68 5.83
C LYS A 112 12.07 -6.90 6.44
N LEU A 113 12.78 -7.49 7.39
CA LEU A 113 13.91 -6.83 8.05
C LEU A 113 15.04 -6.51 7.06
N ARG A 114 15.41 -7.48 6.22
CA ARG A 114 16.45 -7.27 5.23
C ARG A 114 16.07 -6.22 4.18
N ALA A 115 14.82 -6.23 3.73
CA ALA A 115 14.31 -5.20 2.83
C ALA A 115 14.36 -3.82 3.47
N ALA A 116 13.97 -3.69 4.74
CA ALA A 116 14.07 -2.42 5.48
C ALA A 116 15.51 -1.91 5.61
N GLU A 117 16.48 -2.78 5.90
CA GLU A 117 17.90 -2.43 5.94
C GLU A 117 18.41 -1.92 4.58
N ILE A 118 18.04 -2.58 3.48
CA ILE A 118 18.44 -2.16 2.13
C ILE A 118 17.82 -0.80 1.78
N ILE A 119 16.54 -0.61 2.12
CA ILE A 119 15.85 0.66 1.92
C ILE A 119 16.55 1.79 2.67
N ASP A 120 16.93 1.57 3.94
CA ASP A 120 17.64 2.57 4.76
C ASP A 120 19.02 2.92 4.19
N GLN A 121 19.69 1.96 3.54
CA GLN A 121 20.99 2.16 2.88
C GLN A 121 20.86 2.93 1.55
N LEU A 122 19.75 2.76 0.82
CA LEU A 122 19.59 3.33 -0.52
C LEU A 122 18.82 4.64 -0.55
N GLU A 123 18.01 4.93 0.45
CA GLU A 123 17.24 6.17 0.52
C GLU A 123 18.01 7.23 1.30
N ASP A 124 18.37 8.34 0.62
CA ASP A 124 19.15 9.44 1.21
C ASP A 124 18.38 10.25 2.26
N ASN A 125 17.08 10.01 2.41
CA ASN A 125 16.22 10.74 3.34
C ASN A 125 15.15 9.85 3.99
N LYS A 126 14.71 10.25 5.17
CA LYS A 126 13.70 9.52 5.93
C LYS A 126 12.33 9.62 5.27
N ARG A 127 11.55 8.53 5.32
CA ARG A 127 10.20 8.45 4.74
C ARG A 127 9.18 9.34 5.46
N GLY A 128 9.41 9.67 6.72
CA GLY A 128 8.48 10.47 7.51
C GLY A 128 7.14 9.77 7.68
N VAL A 129 6.05 10.45 7.31
CA VAL A 129 4.69 9.90 7.37
C VAL A 129 4.40 8.86 6.30
N TYR A 130 5.19 8.83 5.22
CA TYR A 130 5.01 7.89 4.13
C TYR A 130 5.31 6.45 4.58
N GLY A 131 4.37 5.55 4.35
CA GLY A 131 4.51 4.15 4.76
C GLY A 131 4.11 3.86 6.21
N GLY A 132 3.68 4.87 6.96
CA GLY A 132 3.05 4.68 8.25
C GLY A 132 1.60 4.22 8.15
N ALA A 133 0.83 4.37 9.23
CA ALA A 133 -0.59 4.08 9.28
C ALA A 133 -1.40 5.36 9.47
N ILE A 134 -2.54 5.43 8.78
CA ILE A 134 -3.56 6.47 8.99
C ILE A 134 -4.88 5.75 9.27
N GLY A 135 -5.57 6.15 10.33
CA GLY A 135 -6.83 5.54 10.68
C GLY A 135 -7.37 6.04 12.01
N TYR A 136 -8.18 5.23 12.64
CA TYR A 136 -8.73 5.52 13.96
C TYR A 136 -8.61 4.30 14.89
N LEU A 137 -8.53 4.61 16.16
CA LEU A 137 -8.64 3.69 17.28
C LEU A 137 -9.80 4.20 18.14
N ASP A 138 -10.80 3.37 18.36
CA ASP A 138 -11.93 3.74 19.20
C ASP A 138 -11.72 3.34 20.66
N PHE A 139 -12.60 3.84 21.53
CA PHE A 139 -12.53 3.58 22.98
C PHE A 139 -12.96 2.17 23.36
N THR A 140 -13.50 1.38 22.44
CA THR A 140 -13.84 -0.05 22.65
C THR A 140 -12.68 -0.97 22.30
N GLY A 141 -11.58 -0.41 21.77
CA GLY A 141 -10.39 -1.14 21.36
C GLY A 141 -10.41 -1.61 19.91
N ASN A 142 -11.41 -1.21 19.11
CA ASN A 142 -11.45 -1.47 17.68
C ASN A 142 -10.55 -0.48 16.93
N LEU A 143 -10.04 -0.91 15.80
CA LEU A 143 -9.08 -0.18 14.98
C LEU A 143 -9.40 -0.37 13.50
N ASP A 144 -9.29 0.70 12.72
CA ASP A 144 -9.22 0.57 11.27
C ASP A 144 -8.19 1.55 10.71
N THR A 145 -7.19 1.01 9.99
CA THR A 145 -6.08 1.78 9.43
C THR A 145 -5.76 1.39 8.00
N CYS A 146 -5.33 2.36 7.22
CA CYS A 146 -4.71 2.16 5.92
C CYS A 146 -3.23 2.55 5.95
N ILE A 147 -2.49 2.13 4.92
CA ILE A 147 -1.10 2.55 4.71
C ILE A 147 -1.10 4.02 4.28
N ALA A 148 -0.19 4.82 4.86
CA ALA A 148 0.01 6.22 4.50
C ALA A 148 0.71 6.36 3.14
N ILE A 149 -0.05 6.19 2.06
CA ILE A 149 0.36 6.36 0.66
C ILE A 149 -0.63 7.26 -0.07
N ARG A 150 -0.28 7.70 -1.28
CA ARG A 150 -1.15 8.57 -2.09
C ARG A 150 -1.54 9.85 -1.35
N LEU A 151 -0.61 10.39 -0.58
CA LEU A 151 -0.81 11.58 0.24
C LEU A 151 0.19 12.67 -0.11
N ALA A 152 -0.18 13.90 0.23
CA ALA A 152 0.73 15.03 0.27
C ALA A 152 0.75 15.58 1.69
N PHE A 153 1.92 16.03 2.17
CA PHE A 153 1.98 16.77 3.41
C PHE A 153 2.67 18.11 3.23
N ALA A 154 2.16 19.12 3.92
CA ALA A 154 2.67 20.47 3.82
C ALA A 154 3.48 20.85 5.07
N LYS A 155 4.67 21.41 4.87
CA LYS A 155 5.53 21.92 5.95
C LYS A 155 6.38 23.07 5.44
N ASN A 156 6.44 24.16 6.21
CA ASN A 156 7.28 25.33 5.92
C ASN A 156 7.06 25.91 4.49
N GLY A 157 5.81 26.02 4.07
CA GLY A 157 5.45 26.55 2.75
C GLY A 157 5.78 25.65 1.56
N LYS A 158 6.16 24.40 1.82
CA LYS A 158 6.43 23.37 0.79
C LYS A 158 5.44 22.23 0.92
N VAL A 159 5.09 21.63 -0.21
CA VAL A 159 4.28 20.41 -0.28
C VAL A 159 5.19 19.27 -0.71
N PHE A 160 5.09 18.16 0.02
CA PHE A 160 5.88 16.97 -0.22
C PHE A 160 4.94 15.83 -0.64
N ILE A 161 5.30 15.17 -1.74
CA ILE A 161 4.64 13.97 -2.24
C ILE A 161 5.70 12.89 -2.35
N ARG A 162 5.41 11.69 -1.85
CA ARG A 162 6.28 10.53 -1.95
C ARG A 162 5.54 9.38 -2.60
N SER A 163 6.22 8.69 -3.51
CA SER A 163 5.71 7.49 -4.19
C SER A 163 6.83 6.48 -4.36
N GLY A 164 6.49 5.23 -4.65
CA GLY A 164 7.46 4.16 -4.84
C GLY A 164 6.91 3.04 -5.71
N ALA A 165 7.82 2.19 -6.18
CA ALA A 165 7.52 0.98 -6.93
C ALA A 165 8.14 -0.23 -6.25
N GLY A 166 7.59 -1.42 -6.48
CA GLY A 166 8.16 -2.68 -6.04
C GLY A 166 9.29 -3.09 -6.96
N ILE A 167 10.46 -3.39 -6.41
CA ILE A 167 11.62 -3.83 -7.19
C ILE A 167 11.82 -5.32 -7.01
N VAL A 168 11.84 -6.04 -8.12
CA VAL A 168 12.12 -7.47 -8.22
C VAL A 168 13.25 -7.71 -9.23
N ALA A 169 13.74 -8.94 -9.33
CA ALA A 169 14.85 -9.29 -10.21
C ALA A 169 14.60 -8.89 -11.68
N ASP A 170 13.36 -9.00 -12.14
CA ASP A 170 12.96 -8.68 -13.52
C ASP A 170 12.56 -7.22 -13.73
N SER A 171 12.69 -6.37 -12.71
CA SER A 171 12.35 -4.94 -12.81
C SER A 171 13.28 -4.22 -13.78
N VAL A 172 12.69 -3.37 -14.61
CA VAL A 172 13.40 -2.47 -15.52
C VAL A 172 13.41 -1.08 -14.90
N PRO A 173 14.59 -0.51 -14.54
CA PRO A 173 14.69 0.72 -13.74
C PRO A 173 13.88 1.89 -14.29
N GLU A 174 13.89 2.08 -15.60
CA GLU A 174 13.17 3.17 -16.26
C GLU A 174 11.66 3.03 -16.14
N LYS A 175 11.15 1.80 -16.21
CA LYS A 175 9.72 1.50 -16.04
C LYS A 175 9.28 1.71 -14.60
N GLU A 176 10.08 1.26 -13.63
CA GLU A 176 9.79 1.44 -12.21
C GLU A 176 9.83 2.93 -11.81
N TYR A 177 10.78 3.69 -12.34
CA TYR A 177 10.83 5.14 -12.15
C TYR A 177 9.56 5.82 -12.71
N GLN A 178 9.16 5.45 -13.95
CA GLN A 178 7.95 5.99 -14.55
C GLN A 178 6.70 5.61 -13.75
N GLU A 179 6.66 4.42 -13.17
CA GLU A 179 5.58 3.99 -12.28
C GLU A 179 5.49 4.87 -11.03
N CYS A 180 6.64 5.22 -10.41
CA CYS A 180 6.67 6.16 -9.29
C CYS A 180 6.05 7.51 -9.67
N ILE A 181 6.42 8.06 -10.84
CA ILE A 181 5.85 9.31 -11.34
C ILE A 181 4.33 9.18 -11.56
N ASN A 182 3.89 8.11 -12.21
CA ASN A 182 2.46 7.87 -12.49
C ASN A 182 1.66 7.76 -11.18
N LYS A 183 2.21 7.08 -10.17
CA LYS A 183 1.60 6.95 -8.84
C LYS A 183 1.45 8.27 -8.10
N ALA A 184 2.35 9.24 -8.33
CA ALA A 184 2.28 10.58 -7.74
C ALA A 184 1.27 11.49 -8.46
N GLN A 185 1.01 11.29 -9.75
CA GLN A 185 0.25 12.20 -10.61
C GLN A 185 -1.17 12.52 -10.12
N ALA A 186 -1.86 11.56 -9.51
CA ALA A 186 -3.21 11.80 -9.00
C ALA A 186 -3.22 12.88 -7.90
N VAL A 187 -2.24 12.82 -6.99
CA VAL A 187 -2.08 13.80 -5.90
C VAL A 187 -1.61 15.14 -6.45
N VAL A 188 -0.66 15.13 -7.40
CA VAL A 188 -0.18 16.35 -8.09
C VAL A 188 -1.34 17.08 -8.75
N ARG A 189 -2.15 16.39 -9.56
CA ARG A 189 -3.31 16.97 -10.24
C ARG A 189 -4.34 17.54 -9.27
N ALA A 190 -4.61 16.85 -8.16
CA ALA A 190 -5.54 17.35 -7.15
C ALA A 190 -5.05 18.68 -6.55
N LEU A 191 -3.74 18.79 -6.29
CA LEU A 191 -3.13 20.03 -5.79
C LEU A 191 -3.15 21.16 -6.82
N GLU A 192 -2.87 20.85 -8.09
CA GLU A 192 -2.94 21.83 -9.19
C GLU A 192 -4.37 22.37 -9.38
N LEU A 193 -5.37 21.50 -9.30
CA LEU A 193 -6.78 21.91 -9.36
C LEU A 193 -7.15 22.81 -8.18
N ALA A 194 -6.78 22.40 -6.95
CA ALA A 194 -7.02 23.20 -5.76
C ALA A 194 -6.31 24.57 -5.81
N GLN A 195 -5.12 24.63 -6.41
CA GLN A 195 -4.40 25.89 -6.61
C GLN A 195 -5.11 26.79 -7.62
N LYS A 196 -5.55 26.25 -8.76
CA LYS A 196 -6.32 27.00 -9.76
C LYS A 196 -7.61 27.60 -9.17
N GLU A 197 -8.32 26.85 -8.35
CA GLU A 197 -9.50 27.37 -7.65
C GLU A 197 -9.16 28.46 -6.63
N ARG A 198 -7.98 28.41 -6.01
CA ARG A 198 -7.49 29.45 -5.09
C ARG A 198 -7.01 30.68 -5.83
N ASP A 199 -6.33 30.52 -6.98
CA ASP A 199 -5.86 31.64 -7.82
C ASP A 199 -7.03 32.42 -8.40
N LEU A 200 -8.20 31.79 -8.57
CA LEU A 200 -9.47 32.49 -8.78
C LEU A 200 -9.94 33.28 -7.55
N ARG A 201 -9.36 33.05 -6.36
CA ARG A 201 -9.71 33.68 -5.09
C ARG A 201 -8.59 34.49 -4.41
N SER A 202 -7.31 34.22 -4.67
CA SER A 202 -6.15 35.07 -4.27
C SER A 202 -4.78 34.47 -4.68
N CYS A 203 -3.82 35.34 -5.08
CA CYS A 203 -2.45 34.95 -5.45
C CYS A 203 -1.54 34.57 -4.27
N SER A 204 -0.98 33.36 -4.27
CA SER A 204 0.35 33.08 -3.68
C SER A 204 0.93 31.74 -4.17
N SER A 205 2.23 31.73 -4.49
CA SER A 205 2.95 30.58 -5.06
C SER A 205 3.37 29.55 -4.01
N THR A 206 3.10 28.26 -4.27
CA THR A 206 3.57 27.12 -3.47
C THR A 206 4.53 26.27 -4.31
N THR A 207 5.71 25.97 -3.79
CA THR A 207 6.68 25.08 -4.45
C THR A 207 6.38 23.62 -4.08
N MET A 208 6.23 22.76 -5.10
CA MET A 208 5.99 21.33 -4.93
C MET A 208 7.27 20.54 -5.15
N THR A 209 7.53 19.57 -4.25
CA THR A 209 8.66 18.65 -4.36
C THR A 209 8.16 17.21 -4.32
N VAL A 210 8.51 16.42 -5.33
CA VAL A 210 8.18 14.99 -5.43
C VAL A 210 9.44 14.17 -5.17
N PHE A 211 9.36 13.21 -4.25
CA PHE A 211 10.44 12.28 -3.96
C PHE A 211 10.04 10.86 -4.42
N PRO A 212 10.75 10.28 -5.39
CA PRO A 212 10.60 8.87 -5.69
C PRO A 212 11.13 8.01 -4.53
N THR A 213 10.46 6.92 -4.23
CA THR A 213 10.85 5.96 -3.20
C THR A 213 10.75 4.56 -3.77
N THR A 214 11.77 3.76 -3.58
CA THR A 214 11.85 2.39 -4.07
C THR A 214 11.47 1.40 -2.97
N CYS A 215 10.58 0.46 -3.27
CA CYS A 215 10.35 -0.73 -2.45
C CYS A 215 11.10 -1.89 -3.06
N ILE A 216 11.88 -2.62 -2.25
CA ILE A 216 12.71 -3.72 -2.74
C ILE A 216 12.10 -5.04 -2.26
N ASN A 217 11.74 -5.89 -3.22
CA ASN A 217 11.32 -7.26 -2.98
C ASN A 217 12.44 -8.18 -3.48
N TRP A 218 13.09 -8.89 -2.56
CA TRP A 218 14.14 -9.83 -2.91
C TRP A 218 13.62 -11.26 -2.78
N TRP A 219 13.38 -11.89 -3.93
CA TRP A 219 13.31 -13.34 -4.08
C TRP A 219 14.54 -13.73 -4.89
N GLY A 220 15.56 -14.19 -4.22
CA GLY A 220 16.79 -14.55 -4.88
C GLY A 220 17.28 -15.90 -4.46
N ALA A 221 17.34 -16.81 -5.42
CA ALA A 221 18.07 -18.08 -5.52
C ALA A 221 17.83 -19.09 -4.41
#